data_b65aac4e6ec79cf998bbd30d1d2b6c42
#
_entry.id   b65aac4e6ec79cf998bbd30d1d2b6c42
#
_cell.length_a   1.000
_cell.length_b   1.000
_cell.length_c   1.000
_cell.angle_alpha   90.00
_cell.angle_beta   90.00
_cell.angle_gamma   90.00
#
_symmetry.space_group_name_H-M   'P 1'
#
loop_
_entity.id
_entity.type
_entity.pdbx_description
1 polymer ?
#
loop_
_entity_poly.entity_id
_entity_poly.type
_entity_poly.pdbx_seq_one_letter_code
_entity_poly.pdbx_strand_id
1 'polypeptide(L)'
;MLKIGTLFFLFLCFGYAQAQEEQVVFLPEDRIIFDRLIQETDAEGSASIGEAIVATGQELLNTPYVAGTLEIHTPEILIVNLRGLDCTTFVENVLVVGGMVQEGQKDWDTYLRHLERLRYRDGIRKGYSSRLHYFTDWIRNNAEKGLVEDITQSLGGLPLEKRIDFMGTHPDLYPALSSEAALGAVQKAEKELSEQVTYVLPKEEVSKVENQIKNGDIIALATSIDGLDVTHTGFAFKKENGRVHLLHASTRGSVEISKAPLAEYLQGVKRNTGIIVVRPLGLKN
;
A
#
# COMPACT_ATOMS: atom_id res chain seq x y z
N MET A 1 -47.40 -50.27 -39.69
CA MET A 1 -46.00 -50.07 -39.27
C MET A 1 -45.75 -48.58 -39.07
N LEU A 2 -45.84 -48.09 -37.84
CA LEU A 2 -45.76 -46.68 -37.48
C LEU A 2 -44.30 -46.42 -36.99
N LYS A 3 -43.55 -45.56 -37.71
CA LYS A 3 -42.22 -45.16 -37.29
C LYS A 3 -42.33 -43.98 -36.33
N ILE A 4 -41.92 -44.21 -35.09
CA ILE A 4 -41.79 -43.17 -34.05
C ILE A 4 -40.42 -42.51 -34.26
N GLY A 5 -40.43 -41.21 -34.66
CA GLY A 5 -39.27 -40.38 -34.74
C GLY A 5 -38.93 -39.79 -33.35
N THR A 6 -37.79 -40.13 -32.80
CA THR A 6 -37.26 -39.59 -31.52
C THR A 6 -36.67 -38.22 -31.78
N LEU A 7 -37.31 -37.20 -31.23
CA LEU A 7 -36.86 -35.80 -31.28
C LEU A 7 -35.85 -35.59 -30.14
N PHE A 8 -34.57 -35.39 -30.47
CA PHE A 8 -33.51 -35.05 -29.53
C PHE A 8 -33.59 -33.53 -29.25
N PHE A 9 -33.99 -33.15 -28.07
CA PHE A 9 -33.90 -31.76 -27.61
C PHE A 9 -32.46 -31.51 -27.09
N LEU A 10 -31.69 -30.74 -27.83
CA LEU A 10 -30.38 -30.23 -27.40
C LEU A 10 -30.64 -29.05 -26.45
N PHE A 11 -30.50 -29.27 -25.15
CA PHE A 11 -30.42 -28.18 -24.17
C PHE A 11 -29.05 -27.48 -24.28
N LEU A 12 -29.03 -26.34 -24.95
CA LEU A 12 -27.93 -25.38 -24.89
C LEU A 12 -27.98 -24.68 -23.53
N CYS A 13 -27.17 -25.15 -22.56
CA CYS A 13 -26.90 -24.41 -21.37
C CYS A 13 -26.05 -23.18 -21.72
N PHE A 14 -26.69 -22.04 -21.94
CA PHE A 14 -26.02 -20.75 -21.91
C PHE A 14 -25.59 -20.48 -20.46
N GLY A 15 -24.33 -20.78 -20.15
CA GLY A 15 -23.71 -20.29 -18.93
C GLY A 15 -23.63 -18.77 -19.01
N TYR A 16 -24.48 -18.08 -18.28
CA TYR A 16 -24.30 -16.67 -17.98
C TYR A 16 -23.05 -16.56 -17.09
N ALA A 17 -21.90 -16.28 -17.69
CA ALA A 17 -20.81 -15.67 -16.94
C ALA A 17 -21.34 -14.28 -16.55
N GLN A 18 -21.83 -14.13 -15.34
CA GLN A 18 -21.99 -12.82 -14.73
C GLN A 18 -20.58 -12.23 -14.63
N ALA A 19 -20.27 -11.30 -15.52
CA ALA A 19 -19.17 -10.37 -15.29
C ALA A 19 -19.53 -9.68 -13.95
N GLN A 20 -18.77 -9.98 -12.91
CA GLN A 20 -18.83 -9.22 -11.67
C GLN A 20 -18.38 -7.82 -12.08
N GLU A 21 -19.31 -6.87 -12.20
CA GLU A 21 -18.96 -5.46 -12.35
C GLU A 21 -17.98 -5.14 -11.24
N GLU A 22 -16.81 -4.68 -11.63
CA GLU A 22 -15.75 -4.25 -10.70
C GLU A 22 -16.33 -3.06 -9.92
N GLN A 23 -16.89 -3.34 -8.73
CA GLN A 23 -17.43 -2.30 -7.90
C GLN A 23 -16.26 -1.49 -7.33
N VAL A 24 -16.16 -0.26 -7.82
CA VAL A 24 -15.25 0.76 -7.29
C VAL A 24 -16.08 1.83 -6.60
N VAL A 25 -15.70 2.21 -5.40
CA VAL A 25 -16.33 3.30 -4.67
C VAL A 25 -15.40 4.50 -4.59
N PHE A 26 -15.86 5.63 -5.09
CA PHE A 26 -15.20 6.93 -5.03
C PHE A 26 -16.25 8.04 -5.11
N LEU A 27 -15.89 9.26 -4.74
CA LEU A 27 -16.70 10.45 -4.99
C LEU A 27 -16.17 11.23 -6.21
N PRO A 28 -16.99 12.06 -6.86
CA PRO A 28 -16.56 12.89 -7.98
C PRO A 28 -15.31 13.74 -7.66
N GLU A 29 -15.19 14.20 -6.43
CA GLU A 29 -14.04 14.96 -5.93
C GLU A 29 -12.73 14.17 -5.99
N ASP A 30 -12.77 12.86 -5.78
CA ASP A 30 -11.57 12.01 -5.86
C ASP A 30 -11.02 11.98 -7.29
N ARG A 31 -11.90 11.97 -8.29
CA ARG A 31 -11.52 12.07 -9.70
C ARG A 31 -10.89 13.44 -10.01
N ILE A 32 -11.47 14.52 -9.50
CA ILE A 32 -10.93 15.90 -9.69
C ILE A 32 -9.54 15.99 -9.05
N ILE A 33 -9.35 15.43 -7.84
CA ILE A 33 -8.06 15.40 -7.17
C ILE A 33 -7.05 14.60 -7.98
N PHE A 34 -7.42 13.42 -8.49
CA PHE A 34 -6.57 12.60 -9.33
C PHE A 34 -6.11 13.36 -10.58
N ASP A 35 -7.03 13.97 -11.32
CA ASP A 35 -6.71 14.71 -12.56
C ASP A 35 -5.73 15.87 -12.27
N ARG A 36 -5.90 16.57 -11.13
CA ARG A 36 -4.96 17.61 -10.65
C ARG A 36 -3.60 17.01 -10.31
N LEU A 37 -3.55 15.90 -9.55
CA LEU A 37 -2.27 15.25 -9.18
C LEU A 37 -1.47 14.85 -10.41
N ILE A 38 -2.11 14.26 -11.42
CA ILE A 38 -1.46 13.90 -12.69
C ILE A 38 -0.91 15.15 -13.37
N GLN A 39 -1.69 16.22 -13.45
CA GLN A 39 -1.29 17.45 -14.14
C GLN A 39 -0.12 18.16 -13.44
N GLU A 40 -0.20 18.35 -12.13
CA GLU A 40 0.83 19.07 -11.37
C GLU A 40 2.14 18.27 -11.28
N THR A 41 2.06 16.97 -11.03
CA THR A 41 3.25 16.10 -11.00
C THR A 41 3.95 16.05 -12.36
N ASP A 42 3.21 15.99 -13.49
CA ASP A 42 3.76 15.98 -14.84
C ASP A 42 4.42 17.34 -15.18
N ALA A 43 3.84 18.44 -14.71
CA ALA A 43 4.36 19.78 -14.95
C ALA A 43 5.74 20.03 -14.28
N GLU A 44 6.03 19.37 -13.18
CA GLU A 44 7.32 19.45 -12.50
C GLU A 44 8.46 18.75 -13.25
N GLY A 45 8.14 17.84 -14.19
CA GLY A 45 9.15 17.24 -15.08
C GLY A 45 10.13 16.32 -14.36
N SER A 46 9.62 15.36 -13.60
CA SER A 46 10.42 14.46 -12.75
C SER A 46 11.42 13.61 -13.54
N ALA A 47 12.71 13.63 -13.18
CA ALA A 47 13.77 12.87 -13.83
C ALA A 47 13.82 11.39 -13.35
N SER A 48 13.15 11.05 -12.26
CA SER A 48 13.12 9.70 -11.69
C SER A 48 11.79 9.41 -11.01
N ILE A 49 11.47 8.12 -10.83
CA ILE A 49 10.27 7.71 -10.08
C ILE A 49 10.24 8.26 -8.66
N GLY A 50 11.39 8.35 -8.00
CA GLY A 50 11.46 8.90 -6.64
C GLY A 50 11.10 10.39 -6.59
N GLU A 51 11.49 11.17 -7.60
CA GLU A 51 11.11 12.58 -7.73
C GLU A 51 9.61 12.73 -8.04
N ALA A 52 9.07 11.93 -8.97
CA ALA A 52 7.64 11.93 -9.26
C ALA A 52 6.79 11.57 -8.03
N ILE A 53 7.22 10.60 -7.22
CA ILE A 53 6.59 10.23 -5.95
C ILE A 53 6.62 11.42 -4.97
N VAL A 54 7.76 12.07 -4.80
CA VAL A 54 7.88 13.21 -3.89
C VAL A 54 6.99 14.38 -4.37
N ALA A 55 7.01 14.71 -5.66
CA ALA A 55 6.16 15.73 -6.25
C ALA A 55 4.66 15.43 -5.99
N THR A 56 4.22 14.22 -6.33
CA THR A 56 2.83 13.78 -6.04
C THR A 56 2.47 13.89 -4.56
N GLY A 57 3.38 13.48 -3.67
CA GLY A 57 3.15 13.55 -2.22
C GLY A 57 3.06 14.98 -1.70
N GLN A 58 3.81 15.92 -2.29
CA GLN A 58 3.76 17.34 -1.96
C GLN A 58 2.44 17.99 -2.38
N GLU A 59 1.86 17.57 -3.51
CA GLU A 59 0.54 18.02 -3.95
C GLU A 59 -0.61 17.60 -3.00
N LEU A 60 -0.36 16.60 -2.16
CA LEU A 60 -1.29 16.14 -1.12
C LEU A 60 -1.05 16.77 0.25
N LEU A 61 -0.10 17.70 0.40
CA LEU A 61 0.13 18.38 1.68
C LEU A 61 -1.15 19.02 2.20
N ASN A 62 -1.37 18.92 3.53
CA ASN A 62 -2.56 19.37 4.24
C ASN A 62 -3.84 18.53 3.96
N THR A 63 -3.80 17.48 3.15
CA THR A 63 -4.92 16.53 3.05
C THR A 63 -5.16 15.91 4.43
N PRO A 64 -6.41 15.90 4.95
CA PRO A 64 -6.72 15.38 6.28
C PRO A 64 -6.30 13.92 6.48
N TYR A 65 -5.81 13.60 7.68
CA TYR A 65 -5.64 12.21 8.10
C TYR A 65 -7.00 11.60 8.45
N VAL A 66 -7.36 10.51 7.79
CA VAL A 66 -8.61 9.76 8.06
C VAL A 66 -8.29 8.28 8.09
N ALA A 67 -8.37 7.68 9.29
CA ALA A 67 -8.16 6.25 9.45
C ALA A 67 -9.38 5.43 9.00
N GLY A 68 -9.13 4.18 8.58
CA GLY A 68 -10.17 3.18 8.36
C GLY A 68 -11.06 3.43 7.15
N THR A 69 -10.64 4.25 6.19
CA THR A 69 -11.44 4.56 4.98
C THR A 69 -11.74 3.32 4.13
N LEU A 70 -10.96 2.26 4.27
CA LEU A 70 -11.12 1.00 3.54
C LEU A 70 -12.02 -0.01 4.28
N GLU A 71 -12.45 0.26 5.53
CA GLU A 71 -13.21 -0.67 6.38
C GLU A 71 -14.75 -0.50 6.28
N ILE A 72 -15.21 0.34 5.36
CA ILE A 72 -16.61 0.79 5.31
C ILE A 72 -17.56 -0.09 4.48
N HIS A 73 -17.03 -1.10 3.79
CA HIS A 73 -17.84 -1.96 2.91
C HIS A 73 -17.62 -3.46 3.14
N THR A 74 -18.73 -4.21 3.09
CA THR A 74 -18.74 -5.67 3.02
C THR A 74 -19.78 -6.05 1.94
N PRO A 75 -19.41 -6.81 0.90
CA PRO A 75 -18.10 -7.44 0.64
C PRO A 75 -16.99 -6.43 0.30
N GLU A 76 -15.73 -6.91 0.28
CA GLU A 76 -14.55 -6.11 -0.08
C GLU A 76 -14.68 -5.53 -1.49
N ILE A 77 -14.52 -4.22 -1.60
CA ILE A 77 -14.57 -3.48 -2.86
C ILE A 77 -13.35 -2.55 -2.97
N LEU A 78 -13.00 -2.14 -4.18
CA LEU A 78 -11.94 -1.15 -4.36
C LEU A 78 -12.46 0.23 -3.95
N ILE A 79 -11.84 0.83 -2.93
CA ILE A 79 -12.19 2.16 -2.44
C ILE A 79 -11.09 3.14 -2.83
N VAL A 80 -11.47 4.27 -3.43
CA VAL A 80 -10.62 5.43 -3.64
C VAL A 80 -11.11 6.57 -2.75
N ASN A 81 -10.21 7.11 -1.93
CA ASN A 81 -10.46 8.31 -1.15
C ASN A 81 -9.18 9.16 -1.15
N LEU A 82 -9.17 10.21 -1.97
CA LEU A 82 -8.06 11.17 -2.06
C LEU A 82 -8.29 12.43 -1.20
N ARG A 83 -9.48 12.55 -0.60
CA ARG A 83 -9.88 13.69 0.25
C ARG A 83 -9.47 13.50 1.71
N GLY A 84 -9.13 12.27 2.11
CA GLY A 84 -8.68 11.93 3.44
C GLY A 84 -7.93 10.60 3.40
N LEU A 85 -6.73 10.59 3.94
CA LEU A 85 -5.76 9.50 3.78
C LEU A 85 -5.23 9.06 5.15
N ASP A 86 -5.05 7.75 5.33
CA ASP A 86 -4.16 7.23 6.34
C ASP A 86 -2.75 7.01 5.76
N CYS A 87 -1.81 6.51 6.57
CA CYS A 87 -0.43 6.36 6.14
C CYS A 87 -0.27 5.33 5.00
N THR A 88 -1.05 4.26 4.98
CA THR A 88 -0.98 3.23 3.96
C THR A 88 -1.63 3.69 2.66
N THR A 89 -2.84 4.24 2.73
CA THR A 89 -3.54 4.76 1.55
C THR A 89 -2.81 5.95 0.93
N PHE A 90 -2.11 6.77 1.74
CA PHE A 90 -1.21 7.81 1.24
C PHE A 90 -0.09 7.19 0.38
N VAL A 91 0.63 6.20 0.92
CA VAL A 91 1.72 5.53 0.19
C VAL A 91 1.21 4.87 -1.09
N GLU A 92 0.08 4.16 -1.04
CA GLU A 92 -0.48 3.49 -2.21
C GLU A 92 -0.84 4.48 -3.33
N ASN A 93 -1.59 5.54 -3.00
CA ASN A 93 -2.05 6.50 -4.00
C ASN A 93 -0.88 7.31 -4.60
N VAL A 94 0.07 7.75 -3.78
CA VAL A 94 1.24 8.50 -4.23
C VAL A 94 2.15 7.65 -5.11
N LEU A 95 2.38 6.38 -4.72
CA LEU A 95 3.20 5.45 -5.52
C LEU A 95 2.57 5.19 -6.89
N VAL A 96 1.24 4.99 -6.95
CA VAL A 96 0.55 4.74 -8.21
C VAL A 96 0.57 5.98 -9.09
N VAL A 97 0.18 7.16 -8.58
CA VAL A 97 0.14 8.38 -9.39
C VAL A 97 1.54 8.77 -9.87
N GLY A 98 2.54 8.79 -8.97
CA GLY A 98 3.93 9.10 -9.34
C GLY A 98 4.51 8.12 -10.38
N GLY A 99 4.22 6.83 -10.23
CA GLY A 99 4.61 5.80 -11.18
C GLY A 99 3.93 5.99 -12.54
N MET A 100 2.64 6.31 -12.57
CA MET A 100 1.89 6.60 -13.80
C MET A 100 2.47 7.80 -14.55
N VAL A 101 2.75 8.89 -13.85
CA VAL A 101 3.37 10.07 -14.46
C VAL A 101 4.73 9.73 -15.06
N GLN A 102 5.56 8.99 -14.32
CA GLN A 102 6.88 8.55 -14.80
C GLN A 102 6.79 7.69 -16.07
N GLU A 103 5.69 6.94 -16.23
CA GLU A 103 5.44 6.08 -17.40
C GLU A 103 4.58 6.77 -18.49
N GLY A 104 4.22 8.04 -18.32
CA GLY A 104 3.39 8.80 -19.26
C GLY A 104 1.92 8.38 -19.29
N GLN A 105 1.46 7.67 -18.27
CA GLN A 105 0.07 7.21 -18.13
C GLN A 105 -0.74 8.26 -17.36
N LYS A 106 -1.99 8.53 -17.80
CA LYS A 106 -2.78 9.63 -17.21
C LYS A 106 -4.26 9.29 -17.02
N ASP A 107 -4.68 8.09 -17.39
CA ASP A 107 -6.11 7.75 -17.36
C ASP A 107 -6.54 7.09 -16.04
N TRP A 108 -7.78 7.37 -15.65
CA TRP A 108 -8.36 6.91 -14.39
C TRP A 108 -8.49 5.38 -14.29
N ASP A 109 -8.85 4.72 -15.37
CA ASP A 109 -9.05 3.28 -15.35
C ASP A 109 -7.70 2.55 -15.16
N THR A 110 -6.63 3.11 -15.72
CA THR A 110 -5.26 2.64 -15.46
C THR A 110 -4.87 2.86 -14.01
N TYR A 111 -5.21 4.01 -13.41
CA TYR A 111 -5.00 4.27 -12.00
C TYR A 111 -5.72 3.23 -11.12
N LEU A 112 -7.00 2.93 -11.39
CA LEU A 112 -7.76 1.93 -10.65
C LEU A 112 -7.11 0.54 -10.72
N ARG A 113 -6.69 0.11 -11.92
CA ARG A 113 -5.99 -1.17 -12.12
C ARG A 113 -4.68 -1.25 -11.34
N HIS A 114 -3.86 -0.19 -11.37
CA HIS A 114 -2.62 -0.15 -10.62
C HIS A 114 -2.85 -0.13 -9.12
N LEU A 115 -3.85 0.61 -8.63
CA LEU A 115 -4.20 0.65 -7.21
C LEU A 115 -4.68 -0.72 -6.73
N GLU A 116 -5.52 -1.40 -7.48
CA GLU A 116 -5.96 -2.77 -7.16
C GLU A 116 -4.77 -3.74 -7.17
N ARG A 117 -3.93 -3.70 -8.20
CA ARG A 117 -2.71 -4.52 -8.29
C ARG A 117 -1.78 -4.32 -7.09
N LEU A 118 -1.64 -3.10 -6.61
CA LEU A 118 -0.76 -2.75 -5.50
C LEU A 118 -1.33 -3.19 -4.14
N ARG A 119 -2.64 -2.99 -3.92
CA ARG A 119 -3.32 -3.15 -2.64
C ARG A 119 -3.64 -4.60 -2.30
N TYR A 120 -3.86 -5.44 -3.31
CA TYR A 120 -4.32 -6.80 -3.12
C TYR A 120 -3.24 -7.83 -3.44
N ARG A 121 -3.30 -8.96 -2.73
CA ARG A 121 -2.42 -10.12 -2.93
C ARG A 121 -2.51 -10.59 -4.38
N ASP A 122 -1.35 -10.80 -5.01
CA ASP A 122 -1.21 -11.18 -6.41
C ASP A 122 -1.93 -10.24 -7.39
N GLY A 123 -2.28 -9.04 -6.94
CA GLY A 123 -3.02 -8.04 -7.70
C GLY A 123 -4.50 -8.37 -7.91
N ILE A 124 -5.06 -9.30 -7.13
CA ILE A 124 -6.43 -9.79 -7.34
C ILE A 124 -7.28 -9.62 -6.08
N ARG A 125 -8.37 -8.86 -6.19
CA ARG A 125 -9.33 -8.66 -5.12
C ARG A 125 -10.26 -9.87 -4.98
N LYS A 126 -10.08 -10.64 -3.90
CA LYS A 126 -10.88 -11.85 -3.56
C LYS A 126 -11.34 -11.81 -2.11
N GLY A 127 -12.09 -10.75 -1.75
CA GLY A 127 -12.56 -10.54 -0.39
C GLY A 127 -11.51 -9.95 0.55
N TYR A 128 -11.90 -9.73 1.80
CA TYR A 128 -11.15 -8.99 2.80
C TYR A 128 -9.70 -9.48 2.99
N SER A 129 -9.50 -10.79 3.10
CA SER A 129 -8.18 -11.39 3.34
C SER A 129 -7.20 -11.30 2.16
N SER A 130 -7.68 -10.88 0.97
CA SER A 130 -6.79 -10.62 -0.17
C SER A 130 -6.13 -9.24 -0.10
N ARG A 131 -6.68 -8.31 0.68
CA ARG A 131 -6.03 -7.04 0.94
C ARG A 131 -4.78 -7.26 1.78
N LEU A 132 -3.70 -6.56 1.45
CA LEU A 132 -2.41 -6.67 2.12
C LEU A 132 -2.43 -5.84 3.40
N HIS A 133 -2.94 -6.42 4.50
CA HIS A 133 -3.18 -5.72 5.76
C HIS A 133 -1.90 -5.41 6.54
N TYR A 134 -0.93 -6.32 6.52
CA TYR A 134 0.39 -6.11 7.12
C TYR A 134 1.33 -5.47 6.12
N PHE A 135 2.09 -4.48 6.57
CA PHE A 135 2.93 -3.73 5.63
C PHE A 135 4.14 -4.56 5.15
N THR A 136 4.63 -5.48 5.95
CA THR A 136 5.67 -6.43 5.53
C THR A 136 5.17 -7.43 4.47
N ASP A 137 3.89 -7.81 4.54
CA ASP A 137 3.21 -8.59 3.50
C ASP A 137 3.01 -7.77 2.22
N TRP A 138 2.63 -6.50 2.38
CA TRP A 138 2.53 -5.54 1.28
C TRP A 138 3.87 -5.36 0.57
N ILE A 139 4.96 -5.19 1.30
CA ILE A 139 6.32 -5.07 0.74
C ILE A 139 6.67 -6.31 -0.07
N ARG A 140 6.53 -7.49 0.51
CA ARG A 140 6.89 -8.75 -0.13
C ARG A 140 6.10 -9.00 -1.41
N ASN A 141 4.77 -8.93 -1.31
CA ASN A 141 3.92 -9.20 -2.45
C ASN A 141 4.14 -8.19 -3.59
N ASN A 142 4.40 -6.92 -3.26
CA ASN A 142 4.73 -5.92 -4.27
C ASN A 142 6.16 -6.04 -4.81
N ALA A 143 7.09 -6.59 -4.05
CA ALA A 143 8.42 -6.96 -4.56
C ALA A 143 8.35 -8.14 -5.54
N GLU A 144 7.56 -9.18 -5.24
CA GLU A 144 7.28 -10.29 -6.15
C GLU A 144 6.63 -9.83 -7.47
N LYS A 145 5.78 -8.80 -7.42
CA LYS A 145 5.19 -8.14 -8.59
C LYS A 145 6.16 -7.21 -9.34
N GLY A 146 7.37 -7.00 -8.82
CA GLY A 146 8.39 -6.12 -9.43
C GLY A 146 8.08 -4.64 -9.32
N LEU A 147 7.21 -4.23 -8.38
CA LEU A 147 6.82 -2.83 -8.17
C LEU A 147 7.76 -2.10 -7.21
N VAL A 148 8.37 -2.82 -6.28
CA VAL A 148 9.28 -2.29 -5.25
C VAL A 148 10.42 -3.26 -4.96
N GLU A 149 11.45 -2.79 -4.28
CA GLU A 149 12.59 -3.58 -3.77
C GLU A 149 12.83 -3.25 -2.29
N ASP A 150 12.86 -4.27 -1.42
CA ASP A 150 13.32 -4.09 -0.05
C ASP A 150 14.85 -3.98 -0.03
N ILE A 151 15.36 -2.79 0.23
CA ILE A 151 16.80 -2.50 0.29
C ILE A 151 17.33 -2.48 1.72
N THR A 152 16.54 -2.82 2.73
CA THR A 152 16.88 -2.70 4.15
C THR A 152 18.12 -3.48 4.51
N GLN A 153 18.24 -4.73 4.03
CA GLN A 153 19.42 -5.56 4.27
C GLN A 153 20.69 -4.93 3.69
N SER A 154 20.62 -4.37 2.49
CA SER A 154 21.76 -3.72 1.83
C SER A 154 22.24 -2.45 2.55
N LEU A 155 21.34 -1.82 3.32
CA LEU A 155 21.64 -0.68 4.19
C LEU A 155 22.20 -1.07 5.56
N GLY A 156 22.43 -2.38 5.82
CA GLY A 156 22.91 -2.88 7.11
C GLY A 156 21.76 -3.25 8.07
N GLY A 157 20.55 -3.45 7.57
CA GLY A 157 19.44 -3.95 8.36
C GLY A 157 19.72 -5.33 8.96
N LEU A 158 19.24 -5.56 10.15
CA LEU A 158 19.38 -6.81 10.89
C LEU A 158 18.13 -7.67 10.74
N PRO A 159 18.25 -9.00 10.69
CA PRO A 159 17.10 -9.88 10.67
C PRO A 159 16.28 -9.71 11.95
N LEU A 160 14.97 -9.59 11.80
CA LEU A 160 14.00 -9.52 12.90
C LEU A 160 13.19 -10.81 12.91
N GLU A 161 13.34 -11.60 13.97
CA GLU A 161 12.46 -12.72 14.27
C GLU A 161 11.27 -12.19 15.07
N LYS A 162 10.10 -12.13 14.45
CA LYS A 162 8.89 -11.64 15.09
C LYS A 162 7.67 -12.41 14.61
N ARG A 163 6.87 -12.88 15.57
CA ARG A 163 5.56 -13.43 15.26
C ARG A 163 4.61 -12.29 14.86
N ILE A 164 3.92 -12.46 13.75
CA ILE A 164 2.92 -11.52 13.23
C ILE A 164 1.56 -12.22 13.36
N ASP A 165 0.70 -11.70 14.25
CA ASP A 165 -0.61 -12.29 14.57
C ASP A 165 -1.58 -11.28 15.21
N PHE A 166 -1.35 -9.98 15.04
CA PHE A 166 -2.12 -8.95 15.71
C PHE A 166 -3.62 -9.00 15.34
N MET A 167 -3.96 -9.11 14.06
CA MET A 167 -5.36 -9.14 13.63
C MET A 167 -6.04 -10.44 14.06
N GLY A 168 -5.36 -11.57 13.91
CA GLY A 168 -5.87 -12.89 14.31
C GLY A 168 -6.10 -13.04 15.82
N THR A 169 -5.36 -12.28 16.65
CA THR A 169 -5.51 -12.26 18.12
C THR A 169 -6.42 -11.15 18.64
N HIS A 170 -6.76 -10.16 17.79
CA HIS A 170 -7.66 -9.05 18.12
C HIS A 170 -8.79 -8.90 17.07
N PRO A 171 -9.53 -9.99 16.74
CA PRO A 171 -10.52 -9.95 15.68
C PRO A 171 -11.65 -8.93 15.91
N ASP A 172 -11.95 -8.63 17.18
CA ASP A 172 -12.99 -7.66 17.57
C ASP A 172 -12.70 -6.22 17.10
N LEU A 173 -11.44 -5.91 16.76
CA LEU A 173 -11.09 -4.61 16.19
C LEU A 173 -11.39 -4.51 14.68
N TYR A 174 -11.73 -5.62 14.03
CA TYR A 174 -11.90 -5.72 12.58
C TYR A 174 -13.25 -6.35 12.24
N PRO A 175 -14.29 -5.56 11.94
CA PRO A 175 -15.65 -6.09 11.71
C PRO A 175 -15.74 -7.20 10.66
N ALA A 176 -14.90 -7.16 9.63
CA ALA A 176 -14.84 -8.19 8.59
C ALA A 176 -14.35 -9.55 9.10
N LEU A 177 -13.62 -9.61 10.22
CA LEU A 177 -13.14 -10.85 10.84
C LEU A 177 -14.18 -11.55 11.71
N SER A 178 -15.40 -11.02 11.81
CA SER A 178 -16.56 -11.76 12.35
C SER A 178 -16.91 -13.02 11.53
N SER A 179 -16.45 -13.10 10.28
CA SER A 179 -16.51 -14.30 9.45
C SER A 179 -15.37 -15.26 9.79
N GLU A 180 -15.68 -16.50 10.19
CA GLU A 180 -14.68 -17.55 10.43
C GLU A 180 -13.76 -17.78 9.21
N ALA A 181 -14.32 -17.70 8.01
CA ALA A 181 -13.55 -17.85 6.76
C ALA A 181 -12.54 -16.71 6.57
N ALA A 182 -12.94 -15.46 6.84
CA ALA A 182 -12.04 -14.31 6.75
C ALA A 182 -10.96 -14.36 7.84
N LEU A 183 -11.35 -14.69 9.08
CA LEU A 183 -10.41 -14.84 10.20
C LEU A 183 -9.39 -15.94 9.91
N GLY A 184 -9.82 -17.12 9.50
CA GLY A 184 -8.91 -18.23 9.17
C GLY A 184 -7.97 -17.93 8.01
N ALA A 185 -8.43 -17.16 7.01
CA ALA A 185 -7.57 -16.73 5.90
C ALA A 185 -6.53 -15.70 6.34
N VAL A 186 -6.88 -14.75 7.22
CA VAL A 186 -5.92 -13.79 7.81
C VAL A 186 -4.91 -14.52 8.68
N GLN A 187 -5.35 -15.42 9.57
CA GLN A 187 -4.44 -16.22 10.41
C GLN A 187 -3.46 -17.08 9.61
N LYS A 188 -3.90 -17.58 8.45
CA LYS A 188 -3.00 -18.28 7.52
C LYS A 188 -1.93 -17.35 6.97
N ALA A 189 -2.31 -16.15 6.51
CA ALA A 189 -1.36 -15.16 6.02
C ALA A 189 -0.37 -14.72 7.12
N GLU A 190 -0.85 -14.51 8.35
CA GLU A 190 -0.02 -14.19 9.52
C GLU A 190 1.02 -15.27 9.81
N LYS A 191 0.61 -16.54 9.73
CA LYS A 191 1.53 -17.68 9.91
C LYS A 191 2.61 -17.68 8.84
N GLU A 192 2.23 -17.57 7.57
CA GLU A 192 3.16 -17.51 6.44
C GLU A 192 4.12 -16.33 6.56
N LEU A 193 3.62 -15.18 7.01
CA LEU A 193 4.41 -13.97 7.23
C LEU A 193 5.41 -14.14 8.38
N SER A 194 5.02 -14.80 9.47
CA SER A 194 5.86 -15.06 10.64
C SER A 194 7.02 -16.04 10.35
N GLU A 195 6.88 -16.88 9.34
CA GLU A 195 7.91 -17.85 8.91
C GLU A 195 8.99 -17.20 8.02
N GLN A 196 8.80 -15.92 7.67
CA GLN A 196 9.68 -15.20 6.75
C GLN A 196 10.64 -14.28 7.49
N VAL A 197 11.85 -14.15 6.97
CA VAL A 197 12.82 -13.20 7.50
C VAL A 197 12.45 -11.78 7.04
N THR A 198 12.29 -10.88 8.00
CA THR A 198 12.17 -9.44 7.76
C THR A 198 13.43 -8.76 8.24
N TYR A 199 13.99 -7.81 7.48
CA TYR A 199 15.12 -7.01 7.90
C TYR A 199 14.65 -5.65 8.42
N VAL A 200 15.24 -5.19 9.50
CA VAL A 200 14.98 -3.87 10.09
C VAL A 200 16.28 -3.14 10.31
N LEU A 201 16.40 -1.93 9.80
CA LEU A 201 17.50 -1.04 10.10
C LEU A 201 17.24 -0.40 11.47
N PRO A 202 18.05 -0.68 12.51
CA PRO A 202 17.84 -0.10 13.84
C PRO A 202 17.82 1.42 13.78
N LYS A 203 16.96 2.06 14.57
CA LYS A 203 16.77 3.53 14.50
C LYS A 203 18.06 4.31 14.83
N GLU A 204 18.96 3.72 15.59
CA GLU A 204 20.28 4.28 15.94
C GLU A 204 21.25 4.27 14.75
N GLU A 205 21.01 3.41 13.77
CA GLU A 205 21.86 3.27 12.58
C GLU A 205 21.38 4.15 11.40
N VAL A 206 20.14 4.65 11.44
CA VAL A 206 19.54 5.40 10.33
C VAL A 206 20.37 6.60 9.91
N SER A 207 20.91 7.37 10.88
CA SER A 207 21.75 8.54 10.58
C SER A 207 23.04 8.22 9.82
N LYS A 208 23.54 7.00 9.97
CA LYS A 208 24.80 6.58 9.33
C LYS A 208 24.64 6.24 7.84
N VAL A 209 23.40 5.90 7.43
CA VAL A 209 23.09 5.48 6.06
C VAL A 209 22.15 6.46 5.34
N GLU A 210 21.85 7.60 5.95
CA GLU A 210 20.92 8.61 5.44
C GLU A 210 21.26 9.07 4.01
N ASN A 211 22.56 9.07 3.65
CA ASN A 211 23.01 9.42 2.31
C ASN A 211 22.65 8.37 1.24
N GLN A 212 22.36 7.13 1.63
CA GLN A 212 21.99 6.02 0.74
C GLN A 212 20.47 5.94 0.53
N ILE A 213 19.68 6.55 1.42
CA ILE A 213 18.23 6.71 1.28
C ILE A 213 17.97 7.80 0.23
N LYS A 214 17.11 7.51 -0.74
CA LYS A 214 16.79 8.42 -1.85
C LYS A 214 15.42 9.05 -1.66
N ASN A 215 15.17 10.17 -2.35
CA ASN A 215 13.82 10.73 -2.49
C ASN A 215 12.86 9.65 -3.00
N GLY A 216 11.68 9.57 -2.39
CA GLY A 216 10.65 8.61 -2.77
C GLY A 216 10.86 7.17 -2.29
N ASP A 217 11.97 6.85 -1.58
CA ASP A 217 12.06 5.56 -0.89
C ASP A 217 10.95 5.49 0.17
N ILE A 218 10.21 4.38 0.22
CA ILE A 218 9.17 4.14 1.22
C ILE A 218 9.86 3.81 2.54
N ILE A 219 9.42 4.46 3.60
CA ILE A 219 9.91 4.25 4.97
C ILE A 219 8.77 3.65 5.79
N ALA A 220 8.95 2.41 6.25
CA ALA A 220 8.02 1.75 7.14
C ALA A 220 8.62 1.66 8.56
N LEU A 221 7.88 2.12 9.58
CA LEU A 221 8.32 2.20 10.96
C LEU A 221 8.03 0.88 11.67
N ALA A 222 9.05 0.04 11.81
CA ALA A 222 8.98 -1.21 12.56
C ALA A 222 8.72 -0.96 14.05
N THR A 223 8.02 -1.88 14.72
CA THR A 223 7.54 -1.67 16.08
C THR A 223 7.83 -2.83 17.02
N SER A 224 7.92 -2.51 18.32
CA SER A 224 7.98 -3.49 19.41
C SER A 224 6.59 -3.95 19.91
N ILE A 225 5.50 -3.52 19.27
CA ILE A 225 4.15 -4.01 19.63
C ILE A 225 4.05 -5.47 19.24
N ASP A 226 3.65 -6.32 20.19
CA ASP A 226 3.50 -7.76 19.93
C ASP A 226 2.49 -8.01 18.82
N GLY A 227 2.81 -8.96 17.96
CA GLY A 227 1.96 -9.35 16.82
C GLY A 227 1.90 -8.37 15.65
N LEU A 228 2.39 -7.12 15.79
CA LEU A 228 2.32 -6.09 14.76
C LEU A 228 3.71 -5.84 14.13
N ASP A 229 3.76 -5.70 12.81
CA ASP A 229 4.99 -5.47 12.05
C ASP A 229 5.40 -3.99 11.99
N VAL A 230 4.49 -3.15 11.51
CA VAL A 230 4.69 -1.73 11.22
C VAL A 230 3.55 -0.90 11.82
N THR A 231 3.86 0.25 12.38
CA THR A 231 2.85 1.17 12.93
C THR A 231 2.59 2.38 12.04
N HIS A 232 3.50 2.69 11.14
CA HIS A 232 3.40 3.88 10.31
C HIS A 232 4.27 3.76 9.06
N THR A 233 3.88 4.48 8.00
CA THR A 233 4.62 4.50 6.75
C THR A 233 4.54 5.88 6.08
N GLY A 234 5.46 6.14 5.17
CA GLY A 234 5.56 7.37 4.39
C GLY A 234 6.72 7.28 3.40
N PHE A 235 7.12 8.41 2.85
CA PHE A 235 8.23 8.51 1.91
C PHE A 235 9.40 9.30 2.47
N ALA A 236 10.59 8.93 2.08
CA ALA A 236 11.77 9.73 2.31
C ALA A 236 11.71 11.00 1.46
N PHE A 237 11.86 12.13 2.12
CA PHE A 237 11.96 13.46 1.53
C PHE A 237 13.30 14.07 1.89
N LYS A 238 14.19 14.19 0.92
CA LYS A 238 15.51 14.76 1.12
C LYS A 238 15.48 16.26 0.91
N LYS A 239 15.80 17.04 1.96
CA LYS A 239 15.92 18.48 1.88
C LYS A 239 17.25 18.92 1.27
N GLU A 240 17.37 20.20 0.91
CA GLU A 240 18.59 20.78 0.30
C GLU A 240 19.86 20.58 1.14
N ASN A 241 19.72 20.51 2.46
CA ASN A 241 20.82 20.22 3.38
C ASN A 241 21.25 18.75 3.39
N GLY A 242 20.66 17.91 2.53
CA GLY A 242 20.93 16.48 2.41
C GLY A 242 20.27 15.60 3.46
N ARG A 243 19.58 16.18 4.47
CA ARG A 243 18.90 15.42 5.52
C ARG A 243 17.58 14.83 5.00
N VAL A 244 17.30 13.60 5.39
CA VAL A 244 16.06 12.90 5.06
C VAL A 244 14.99 13.24 6.09
N HIS A 245 13.83 13.64 5.63
CA HIS A 245 12.60 13.86 6.40
C HIS A 245 11.53 12.84 5.99
N LEU A 246 10.48 12.69 6.77
CA LEU A 246 9.36 11.82 6.45
C LEU A 246 8.20 12.65 5.84
N LEU A 247 7.84 12.36 4.59
CA LEU A 247 6.62 12.85 3.95
C LEU A 247 5.53 11.79 4.16
N HIS A 248 4.49 12.12 4.91
CA HIS A 248 3.51 11.12 5.38
C HIS A 248 2.14 11.72 5.71
N ALA A 249 1.10 10.88 5.68
CA ALA A 249 -0.16 11.21 6.31
C ALA A 249 -0.02 11.03 7.83
N SER A 250 0.12 12.16 8.53
CA SER A 250 0.41 12.19 9.97
C SER A 250 -0.87 12.05 10.80
N THR A 251 -0.86 11.16 11.79
CA THR A 251 -1.93 11.07 12.80
C THR A 251 -2.14 12.36 13.60
N ARG A 252 -1.28 13.37 13.41
CA ARG A 252 -1.44 14.71 13.98
C ARG A 252 -2.45 15.58 13.25
N GLY A 253 -2.97 15.12 12.12
CA GLY A 253 -4.08 15.77 11.44
C GLY A 253 -4.08 15.74 9.93
N SER A 254 -2.92 15.73 9.26
CA SER A 254 -2.87 15.80 7.79
C SER A 254 -1.58 15.24 7.20
N VAL A 255 -1.52 15.20 5.87
CA VAL A 255 -0.26 14.96 5.15
C VAL A 255 0.70 16.12 5.42
N GLU A 256 1.90 15.76 5.87
CA GLU A 256 2.95 16.72 6.22
C GLU A 256 4.36 16.18 5.92
N ILE A 257 5.35 17.06 5.85
CA ILE A 257 6.76 16.70 5.93
C ILE A 257 7.19 16.90 7.38
N SER A 258 7.79 15.87 7.99
CA SER A 258 8.23 15.91 9.37
C SER A 258 9.15 17.12 9.63
N LYS A 259 8.95 17.82 10.77
CA LYS A 259 9.80 18.98 11.13
C LYS A 259 11.23 18.56 11.40
N ALA A 260 11.41 17.47 12.16
CA ALA A 260 12.70 16.86 12.43
C ALA A 260 13.13 15.94 11.28
N PRO A 261 14.43 15.82 11.01
CA PRO A 261 14.96 14.76 10.16
C PRO A 261 14.54 13.37 10.64
N LEU A 262 14.48 12.39 9.73
CA LEU A 262 13.97 11.04 10.00
C LEU A 262 14.62 10.39 11.23
N ALA A 263 15.97 10.40 11.31
CA ALA A 263 16.67 9.79 12.43
C ALA A 263 16.28 10.37 13.79
N GLU A 264 16.03 11.68 13.86
CA GLU A 264 15.57 12.37 15.06
C GLU A 264 14.08 12.17 15.33
N TYR A 265 13.26 12.16 14.25
CA TYR A 265 11.83 11.86 14.33
C TYR A 265 11.59 10.48 14.98
N LEU A 266 12.35 9.46 14.59
CA LEU A 266 12.23 8.10 15.11
C LEU A 266 12.51 8.01 16.61
N GLN A 267 13.40 8.84 17.17
CA GLN A 267 13.67 8.87 18.61
C GLN A 267 12.44 9.29 19.42
N GLY A 268 11.56 10.12 18.84
CA GLY A 268 10.30 10.53 19.45
C GLY A 268 9.21 9.47 19.45
N VAL A 269 9.36 8.37 18.69
CA VAL A 269 8.35 7.30 18.58
C VAL A 269 8.70 6.15 19.51
N LYS A 270 8.04 6.10 20.66
CA LYS A 270 8.38 5.22 21.81
C LYS A 270 8.50 3.72 21.45
N ARG A 271 7.63 3.20 20.58
CA ARG A 271 7.59 1.77 20.22
C ARG A 271 8.30 1.46 18.91
N ASN A 272 8.90 2.45 18.27
CA ASN A 272 9.69 2.24 17.06
C ASN A 272 11.02 1.56 17.41
N THR A 273 11.33 0.48 16.68
CA THR A 273 12.58 -0.28 16.80
C THR A 273 13.57 0.04 15.68
N GLY A 274 13.07 0.57 14.57
CA GLY A 274 13.85 0.88 13.39
C GLY A 274 12.95 1.11 12.18
N ILE A 275 13.51 1.01 11.01
CA ILE A 275 12.78 1.19 9.75
C ILE A 275 13.04 0.05 8.77
N ILE A 276 12.07 -0.17 7.89
CA ILE A 276 12.23 -0.93 6.66
C ILE A 276 12.27 0.10 5.54
N VAL A 277 13.24 -0.01 4.64
CA VAL A 277 13.43 0.92 3.51
C VAL A 277 13.15 0.19 2.21
N VAL A 278 12.18 0.69 1.46
CA VAL A 278 11.70 0.03 0.24
C VAL A 278 11.78 0.99 -0.93
N ARG A 279 12.46 0.58 -1.99
CA ARG A 279 12.68 1.41 -3.18
C ARG A 279 11.66 1.13 -4.26
N PRO A 280 10.89 2.13 -4.71
CA PRO A 280 10.01 2.00 -5.87
C PRO A 280 10.78 1.69 -7.16
N LEU A 281 10.27 0.75 -7.96
CA LEU A 281 10.87 0.35 -9.23
C LEU A 281 10.08 0.83 -10.46
N GLY A 282 8.80 1.16 -10.29
CA GLY A 282 7.86 1.54 -11.33
C GLY A 282 6.63 0.64 -11.37
N LEU A 283 5.70 0.92 -12.29
CA LEU A 283 4.45 0.18 -12.41
C LEU A 283 4.46 -0.85 -13.55
N LYS A 284 5.60 -1.07 -14.17
CA LYS A 284 5.74 -1.94 -15.36
C LYS A 284 5.03 -3.28 -15.17
N ASN A 285 4.28 -3.67 -16.20
CA ASN A 285 3.55 -4.93 -16.30
C ASN A 285 4.48 -6.11 -16.49
#